data_dbbe00c5cce2223572320544548fd77a
#
_entry.id   dbbe00c5cce2223572320544548fd77a
#
_cell.length_a   1.000
_cell.length_b   1.000
_cell.length_c   1.000
_cell.angle_alpha   90.00
_cell.angle_beta   90.00
_cell.angle_gamma   90.00
#
_symmetry.space_group_name_H-M   'P 1'
#
loop_
_entity.id
_entity.type
_entity.pdbx_description
1 polymer ?
#
loop_
_entity_poly.entity_id
_entity_poly.type
_entity_poly.pdbx_seq_one_letter_code
_entity_poly.pdbx_strand_id
1 'polypeptide(L)'
;MALMHRSYGGKIFRPKPVIHEDERLLVLASCWGPGDQAQNLVDDVVKYVTAAMGDVEVTSHFEYLTCLSDQANYLRIATLLANENIFRGENKNEFVSGYELTVVLKQKNQLSWAQVGGPHILIRRNGQTLMPLTVHLDVSAEVSASNLLAPLPHWLLGLDSTCQIQCGDVRYQSQDQLVLAGSTYLSKSIFTESPSGPLSLEKITQWMIQENPESAFWLGLWPLID
;
A
#
# COMPACT_ATOMS: atom_id res chain seq x y z
N MET A 1 -16.01 7.44 -7.09
CA MET A 1 -16.45 6.44 -6.06
C MET A 1 -15.37 6.33 -5.01
N ALA A 2 -15.78 6.27 -3.73
CA ALA A 2 -14.87 6.20 -2.60
C ALA A 2 -14.30 4.79 -2.39
N LEU A 3 -13.14 4.73 -1.72
CA LEU A 3 -12.53 3.49 -1.25
C LEU A 3 -13.49 2.80 -0.26
N MET A 4 -13.88 1.61 -0.59
CA MET A 4 -14.56 0.73 0.37
C MET A 4 -13.49 -0.04 1.14
N HIS A 5 -13.54 -0.07 2.46
CA HIS A 5 -12.54 -0.80 3.24
C HIS A 5 -13.14 -1.51 4.45
N ARG A 6 -12.46 -2.55 4.91
CA ARG A 6 -12.88 -3.36 6.04
C ARG A 6 -11.66 -3.95 6.76
N SER A 7 -11.72 -3.95 8.10
CA SER A 7 -10.76 -4.67 8.94
C SER A 7 -11.40 -5.92 9.51
N TYR A 8 -10.64 -6.98 9.57
CA TYR A 8 -10.96 -8.21 10.28
C TYR A 8 -9.98 -8.40 11.43
N GLY A 9 -10.49 -8.59 12.64
CA GLY A 9 -9.68 -8.84 13.84
C GLY A 9 -9.46 -10.35 13.97
N GLY A 10 -8.20 -10.76 13.92
CA GLY A 10 -7.77 -12.13 14.22
C GLY A 10 -7.04 -12.21 15.56
N LYS A 11 -6.55 -13.40 15.92
CA LYS A 11 -5.67 -13.60 17.09
C LYS A 11 -4.27 -13.01 16.85
N ILE A 12 -3.84 -12.99 15.59
CA ILE A 12 -2.55 -12.46 15.17
C ILE A 12 -2.76 -11.00 14.79
N PHE A 13 -2.12 -10.11 15.54
CA PHE A 13 -2.23 -8.66 15.35
C PHE A 13 -1.63 -8.21 14.02
N ARG A 14 -2.28 -7.23 13.37
CA ARG A 14 -1.73 -6.41 12.30
C ARG A 14 -2.20 -4.96 12.49
N PRO A 15 -1.33 -3.96 12.32
CA PRO A 15 -1.73 -2.56 12.41
C PRO A 15 -2.72 -2.20 11.31
N LYS A 16 -3.69 -1.34 11.65
CA LYS A 16 -4.61 -0.77 10.67
C LYS A 16 -3.97 0.45 10.02
N PRO A 17 -4.14 0.66 8.72
CA PRO A 17 -3.61 1.85 8.08
C PRO A 17 -4.39 3.11 8.48
N VAL A 18 -3.66 4.20 8.61
CA VAL A 18 -4.19 5.56 8.46
C VAL A 18 -4.40 5.79 6.97
N ILE A 19 -5.52 6.39 6.59
CA ILE A 19 -5.96 6.49 5.21
C ILE A 19 -6.24 7.95 4.87
N HIS A 20 -5.64 8.43 3.79
CA HIS A 20 -6.10 9.61 3.07
C HIS A 20 -6.59 9.18 1.69
N GLU A 21 -7.75 9.65 1.31
CA GLU A 21 -8.34 9.40 0.00
C GLU A 21 -9.01 10.65 -0.53
N ASP A 22 -8.70 10.98 -1.76
CA ASP A 22 -9.48 11.90 -2.58
C ASP A 22 -9.81 11.27 -3.95
N GLU A 23 -10.30 12.04 -4.91
CA GLU A 23 -10.68 11.53 -6.23
C GLU A 23 -9.52 10.89 -7.00
N ARG A 24 -8.28 11.30 -6.74
CA ARG A 24 -7.09 10.91 -7.50
C ARG A 24 -6.02 10.23 -6.68
N LEU A 25 -5.88 10.61 -5.41
CA LEU A 25 -4.78 10.22 -4.54
C LEU A 25 -5.28 9.34 -3.40
N LEU A 26 -4.64 8.21 -3.21
CA LEU A 26 -4.81 7.34 -2.07
C LEU A 26 -3.48 7.16 -1.37
N VAL A 27 -3.41 7.48 -0.08
CA VAL A 27 -2.24 7.28 0.77
C VAL A 27 -2.63 6.41 1.96
N LEU A 28 -1.86 5.37 2.20
CA LEU A 28 -2.03 4.43 3.31
C LEU A 28 -0.73 4.33 4.09
N ALA A 29 -0.77 4.52 5.40
CA ALA A 29 0.37 4.31 6.27
C ALA A 29 0.00 3.44 7.48
N SER A 30 0.78 2.38 7.75
CA SER A 30 0.62 1.51 8.92
C SER A 30 1.87 1.59 9.79
N CYS A 31 1.70 1.85 11.10
CA CYS A 31 2.80 1.94 12.06
C CYS A 31 3.08 0.58 12.71
N TRP A 32 4.34 0.17 12.71
CA TRP A 32 4.89 -0.99 13.41
C TRP A 32 5.80 -0.51 14.54
N GLY A 33 5.30 -0.57 15.75
CA GLY A 33 5.97 -0.06 16.95
C GLY A 33 5.08 0.91 17.74
N PRO A 34 5.63 1.55 18.78
CA PRO A 34 4.89 2.46 19.65
C PRO A 34 4.75 3.89 19.08
N GLY A 35 5.29 4.18 17.89
CA GLY A 35 5.20 5.50 17.27
C GLY A 35 3.78 5.89 16.87
N ASP A 36 3.55 7.18 16.74
CA ASP A 36 2.26 7.78 16.40
C ASP A 36 2.28 8.71 15.16
N GLN A 37 3.39 8.68 14.39
CA GLN A 37 3.61 9.58 13.27
C GLN A 37 2.88 9.19 11.96
N ALA A 38 2.08 8.12 11.96
CA ALA A 38 1.41 7.66 10.74
C ALA A 38 0.52 8.72 10.07
N GLN A 39 -0.18 9.55 10.86
CA GLN A 39 -0.99 10.65 10.31
C GLN A 39 -0.09 11.74 9.71
N ASN A 40 0.96 12.17 10.41
CA ASN A 40 1.89 13.17 9.90
C ASN A 40 2.58 12.69 8.61
N LEU A 41 2.96 11.40 8.57
CA LEU A 41 3.51 10.77 7.38
C LEU A 41 2.56 10.86 6.18
N VAL A 42 1.28 10.55 6.39
CA VAL A 42 0.24 10.66 5.35
C VAL A 42 0.10 12.11 4.89
N ASP A 43 0.00 13.05 5.81
CA ASP A 43 -0.19 14.48 5.53
C ASP A 43 1.00 15.07 4.74
N ASP A 44 2.24 14.72 5.11
CA ASP A 44 3.45 15.15 4.42
C ASP A 44 3.50 14.62 2.98
N VAL A 45 3.16 13.33 2.78
CA VAL A 45 3.11 12.72 1.45
C VAL A 45 2.04 13.38 0.59
N VAL A 46 0.85 13.58 1.11
CA VAL A 46 -0.26 14.25 0.41
C VAL A 46 0.13 15.66 -0.01
N LYS A 47 0.73 16.43 0.90
CA LYS A 47 1.18 17.80 0.64
C LYS A 47 2.22 17.84 -0.48
N TYR A 48 3.22 16.94 -0.43
CA TYR A 48 4.25 16.89 -1.46
C TYR A 48 3.69 16.50 -2.83
N VAL A 49 2.91 15.42 -2.90
CA VAL A 49 2.35 14.93 -4.17
C VAL A 49 1.41 15.98 -4.79
N THR A 50 0.57 16.63 -3.97
CA THR A 50 -0.33 17.68 -4.44
C THR A 50 0.44 18.88 -5.00
N ALA A 51 1.51 19.31 -4.33
CA ALA A 51 2.37 20.40 -4.80
C ALA A 51 3.07 20.04 -6.12
N ALA A 52 3.66 18.83 -6.21
CA ALA A 52 4.33 18.35 -7.43
C ALA A 52 3.38 18.23 -8.63
N MET A 53 2.12 17.83 -8.40
CA MET A 53 1.09 17.78 -9.44
C MET A 53 0.59 19.17 -9.88
N GLY A 54 0.67 20.15 -9.00
CA GLY A 54 0.25 21.54 -9.25
C GLY A 54 1.25 22.38 -10.01
N ASP A 55 2.32 21.78 -10.56
CA ASP A 55 3.44 22.47 -11.24
C ASP A 55 4.11 23.53 -10.33
N VAL A 56 4.05 23.32 -9.04
CA VAL A 56 4.78 24.11 -8.05
C VAL A 56 6.21 23.58 -8.03
N GLU A 57 7.20 24.48 -8.11
CA GLU A 57 8.62 24.12 -8.03
C GLU A 57 8.91 23.45 -6.68
N VAL A 58 8.85 22.12 -6.66
CA VAL A 58 9.14 21.32 -5.48
C VAL A 58 10.57 20.82 -5.57
N THR A 59 11.44 21.44 -4.80
CA THR A 59 12.85 21.04 -4.76
C THR A 59 13.04 19.77 -3.95
N SER A 60 13.74 18.80 -4.51
CA SER A 60 14.18 17.60 -3.82
C SER A 60 15.64 17.31 -4.17
N HIS A 61 16.39 16.80 -3.22
CA HIS A 61 17.76 16.33 -3.47
C HIS A 61 17.82 14.91 -4.05
N PHE A 62 16.68 14.24 -4.15
CA PHE A 62 16.60 12.91 -4.76
C PHE A 62 16.52 13.00 -6.28
N GLU A 63 17.30 12.13 -6.94
CA GLU A 63 17.39 12.06 -8.39
C GLU A 63 16.05 11.69 -9.02
N TYR A 64 15.74 12.37 -10.12
CA TYR A 64 14.59 12.07 -10.98
C TYR A 64 14.97 10.96 -11.96
N LEU A 65 14.28 9.84 -11.96
CA LEU A 65 14.60 8.69 -12.79
C LEU A 65 13.87 8.75 -14.13
N THR A 66 14.64 8.83 -15.22
CA THR A 66 14.10 8.92 -16.58
C THR A 66 13.39 7.67 -17.08
N CYS A 67 13.57 6.52 -16.39
CA CYS A 67 12.87 5.26 -16.69
C CYS A 67 11.47 5.16 -16.07
N LEU A 68 11.07 6.13 -15.25
CA LEU A 68 9.75 6.22 -14.62
C LEU A 68 8.96 7.36 -15.25
N SER A 69 7.62 7.27 -15.17
CA SER A 69 6.75 8.41 -15.48
C SER A 69 6.94 9.55 -14.45
N ASP A 70 6.49 10.75 -14.80
CA ASP A 70 6.52 11.90 -13.89
C ASP A 70 5.76 11.58 -12.61
N GLN A 71 4.58 10.96 -12.73
CA GLN A 71 3.73 10.57 -11.61
C GLN A 71 4.44 9.58 -10.69
N ALA A 72 5.02 8.51 -11.24
CA ALA A 72 5.75 7.52 -10.47
C ALA A 72 6.99 8.14 -9.76
N ASN A 73 7.66 9.10 -10.42
CA ASN A 73 8.74 9.86 -9.80
C ASN A 73 8.27 10.71 -8.62
N TYR A 74 7.13 11.43 -8.75
CA TYR A 74 6.58 12.21 -7.65
C TYR A 74 6.28 11.33 -6.44
N LEU A 75 5.63 10.17 -6.66
CA LEU A 75 5.32 9.24 -5.58
C LEU A 75 6.58 8.65 -4.95
N ARG A 76 7.57 8.26 -5.77
CA ARG A 76 8.86 7.75 -5.30
C ARG A 76 9.60 8.79 -4.45
N ILE A 77 9.69 10.03 -4.92
CA ILE A 77 10.39 11.10 -4.19
C ILE A 77 9.64 11.42 -2.87
N ALA A 78 8.31 11.49 -2.90
CA ALA A 78 7.51 11.64 -1.68
C ALA A 78 7.82 10.55 -0.65
N THR A 79 7.95 9.30 -1.09
CA THR A 79 8.28 8.16 -0.24
C THR A 79 9.70 8.25 0.32
N LEU A 80 10.68 8.70 -0.47
CA LEU A 80 12.06 8.90 -0.01
C LEU A 80 12.17 10.02 1.03
N LEU A 81 11.49 11.14 0.81
CA LEU A 81 11.42 12.25 1.78
C LEU A 81 10.77 11.80 3.09
N ALA A 82 9.70 11.02 3.00
CA ALA A 82 9.03 10.43 4.15
C ALA A 82 9.97 9.50 4.94
N ASN A 83 10.73 8.65 4.25
CA ASN A 83 11.75 7.81 4.90
C ASN A 83 12.80 8.64 5.64
N GLU A 84 13.33 9.66 4.98
CA GLU A 84 14.34 10.52 5.57
C GLU A 84 13.82 11.26 6.82
N ASN A 85 12.59 11.77 6.78
CA ASN A 85 11.97 12.46 7.90
C ASN A 85 11.82 11.55 9.13
N ILE A 86 11.37 10.30 8.96
CA ILE A 86 11.24 9.35 10.05
C ILE A 86 12.61 8.91 10.56
N PHE A 87 13.52 8.56 9.66
CA PHE A 87 14.87 8.10 10.02
C PHE A 87 15.67 9.16 10.79
N ARG A 88 15.62 10.42 10.36
CA ARG A 88 16.31 11.54 11.02
C ARG A 88 15.55 12.18 12.17
N GLY A 89 14.24 11.94 12.24
CA GLY A 89 13.35 12.48 13.27
C GLY A 89 13.10 11.48 14.39
N GLU A 90 12.06 10.69 14.26
CA GLU A 90 11.59 9.74 15.29
C GLU A 90 12.65 8.69 15.65
N ASN A 91 13.36 8.15 14.65
CA ASN A 91 14.35 7.09 14.83
C ASN A 91 15.79 7.59 14.96
N LYS A 92 16.01 8.88 15.16
CA LYS A 92 17.35 9.51 15.15
C LYS A 92 18.32 8.92 16.16
N ASN A 93 17.87 8.65 17.37
CA ASN A 93 18.72 8.24 18.49
C ASN A 93 18.59 6.75 18.80
N GLU A 94 17.39 6.22 18.62
CA GLU A 94 17.06 4.81 18.81
C GLU A 94 15.93 4.43 17.88
N PHE A 95 15.81 3.18 17.57
CA PHE A 95 14.72 2.68 16.75
C PHE A 95 13.42 2.65 17.56
N VAL A 96 12.43 3.47 17.16
CA VAL A 96 11.12 3.57 17.82
C VAL A 96 10.08 2.80 17.01
N SER A 97 9.94 3.12 15.72
CA SER A 97 8.90 2.56 14.86
C SER A 97 9.32 2.48 13.40
N GLY A 98 8.73 1.53 12.69
CA GLY A 98 8.80 1.47 11.23
C GLY A 98 7.42 1.62 10.61
N TYR A 99 7.36 2.06 9.35
CA TYR A 99 6.09 2.33 8.70
C TYR A 99 6.00 1.62 7.35
N GLU A 100 4.88 0.93 7.12
CA GLU A 100 4.48 0.60 5.76
C GLU A 100 3.82 1.83 5.14
N LEU A 101 4.17 2.14 3.90
CA LEU A 101 3.58 3.25 3.15
C LEU A 101 3.19 2.77 1.75
N THR A 102 1.97 3.09 1.34
CA THR A 102 1.48 2.90 -0.02
C THR A 102 0.86 4.19 -0.51
N VAL A 103 1.32 4.65 -1.66
CA VAL A 103 0.79 5.82 -2.35
C VAL A 103 0.33 5.41 -3.74
N VAL A 104 -0.91 5.72 -4.09
CA VAL A 104 -1.48 5.42 -5.41
C VAL A 104 -2.11 6.68 -5.99
N LEU A 105 -1.77 6.99 -7.24
CA LEU A 105 -2.25 8.16 -7.95
C LEU A 105 -2.97 7.75 -9.24
N LYS A 106 -4.20 8.23 -9.40
CA LYS A 106 -4.97 8.13 -10.67
C LYS A 106 -4.82 9.42 -11.45
N GLN A 107 -4.37 9.32 -12.69
CA GLN A 107 -4.35 10.47 -13.59
C GLN A 107 -4.70 10.04 -15.00
N LYS A 108 -5.79 10.58 -15.56
CA LYS A 108 -6.37 10.11 -16.83
C LYS A 108 -6.65 8.60 -16.72
N ASN A 109 -6.12 7.78 -17.62
CA ASN A 109 -6.26 6.32 -17.63
C ASN A 109 -5.02 5.58 -17.08
N GLN A 110 -4.16 6.28 -16.34
CA GLN A 110 -2.93 5.74 -15.72
C GLN A 110 -3.08 5.70 -14.21
N LEU A 111 -2.67 4.58 -13.65
CA LEU A 111 -2.51 4.36 -12.22
C LEU A 111 -1.02 4.25 -11.94
N SER A 112 -0.50 5.13 -11.10
CA SER A 112 0.89 5.12 -10.66
C SER A 112 0.94 4.77 -9.18
N TRP A 113 1.96 4.05 -8.73
CA TRP A 113 2.12 3.71 -7.32
C TRP A 113 3.58 3.80 -6.87
N ALA A 114 3.75 4.04 -5.58
CA ALA A 114 4.99 3.81 -4.84
C ALA A 114 4.66 3.16 -3.51
N GLN A 115 5.47 2.19 -3.10
CA GLN A 115 5.21 1.38 -1.92
C GLN A 115 6.48 0.93 -1.21
N VAL A 116 6.44 0.95 0.12
CA VAL A 116 7.37 0.26 1.03
C VAL A 116 6.54 -0.59 1.99
N GLY A 117 6.83 -1.88 2.05
CA GLY A 117 6.02 -2.82 2.84
C GLY A 117 4.67 -3.17 2.21
N GLY A 118 3.65 -3.37 3.04
CA GLY A 118 2.28 -3.66 2.60
C GLY A 118 1.41 -2.41 2.38
N PRO A 119 0.16 -2.58 1.96
CA PRO A 119 -0.54 -3.82 1.63
C PRO A 119 -0.14 -4.41 0.27
N HIS A 120 -0.56 -5.63 -0.06
CA HIS A 120 -0.51 -6.11 -1.44
C HIS A 120 -1.41 -5.23 -2.30
N ILE A 121 -0.88 -4.79 -3.44
CA ILE A 121 -1.64 -4.05 -4.45
C ILE A 121 -1.96 -4.99 -5.60
N LEU A 122 -3.25 -5.21 -5.82
CA LEU A 122 -3.76 -6.10 -6.85
C LEU A 122 -4.70 -5.32 -7.77
N ILE A 123 -4.63 -5.57 -9.06
CA ILE A 123 -5.59 -5.02 -10.01
C ILE A 123 -6.47 -6.13 -10.57
N ARG A 124 -7.76 -5.88 -10.64
CA ARG A 124 -8.72 -6.71 -11.34
C ARG A 124 -9.22 -5.99 -12.58
N ARG A 125 -8.99 -6.58 -13.70
CA ARG A 125 -9.62 -6.18 -14.96
C ARG A 125 -10.98 -6.84 -15.09
N ASN A 126 -11.90 -6.18 -15.76
CA ASN A 126 -13.26 -6.72 -15.92
C ASN A 126 -13.23 -8.15 -16.50
N GLY A 127 -13.89 -9.08 -15.82
CA GLY A 127 -13.99 -10.49 -16.22
C GLY A 127 -12.70 -11.32 -16.05
N GLN A 128 -11.65 -10.77 -15.42
CA GLN A 128 -10.39 -11.48 -15.18
C GLN A 128 -10.17 -11.76 -13.69
N THR A 129 -9.21 -12.64 -13.39
CA THR A 129 -8.70 -12.84 -12.05
C THR A 129 -7.88 -11.64 -11.58
N LEU A 130 -7.63 -11.53 -10.29
CA LEU A 130 -6.75 -10.52 -9.73
C LEU A 130 -5.29 -10.74 -10.15
N MET A 131 -4.61 -9.65 -10.51
CA MET A 131 -3.19 -9.65 -10.84
C MET A 131 -2.43 -8.79 -9.82
N PRO A 132 -1.32 -9.27 -9.24
CA PRO A 132 -0.49 -8.47 -8.36
C PRO A 132 0.26 -7.38 -9.15
N LEU A 133 0.26 -6.16 -8.61
CA LEU A 133 1.10 -5.06 -9.09
C LEU A 133 2.36 -4.92 -8.24
N THR A 134 2.29 -5.31 -6.98
CA THR A 134 3.43 -5.29 -6.05
C THR A 134 3.61 -6.63 -5.37
N VAL A 135 4.84 -6.90 -4.94
CA VAL A 135 5.18 -8.05 -4.11
C VAL A 135 5.40 -7.55 -2.68
N HIS A 136 4.53 -7.96 -1.77
CA HIS A 136 4.75 -7.73 -0.34
C HIS A 136 5.44 -8.96 0.25
N LEU A 137 6.59 -8.73 0.88
CA LEU A 137 7.35 -9.77 1.56
C LEU A 137 7.12 -9.66 3.07
N ASP A 138 6.58 -10.73 3.63
CA ASP A 138 6.44 -10.93 5.06
C ASP A 138 7.23 -12.19 5.44
N VAL A 139 8.31 -12.00 6.20
CA VAL A 139 9.24 -13.09 6.56
C VAL A 139 8.53 -14.19 7.34
N SER A 140 7.48 -13.87 8.08
CA SER A 140 6.72 -14.87 8.82
C SER A 140 6.02 -15.89 7.91
N ALA A 141 5.66 -15.49 6.68
CA ALA A 141 5.06 -16.40 5.70
C ALA A 141 6.04 -17.47 5.23
N GLU A 142 7.34 -17.16 5.17
CA GLU A 142 8.39 -18.07 4.73
C GLU A 142 8.82 -19.05 5.85
N VAL A 143 8.73 -18.60 7.11
CA VAL A 143 9.24 -19.37 8.25
C VAL A 143 8.17 -20.28 8.89
N SER A 144 6.91 -19.89 8.81
CA SER A 144 5.84 -20.57 9.54
C SER A 144 5.13 -21.62 8.72
N ALA A 145 5.30 -22.89 9.05
CA ALA A 145 4.47 -23.98 8.54
C ALA A 145 3.04 -23.96 9.10
N SER A 146 2.78 -23.24 10.20
CA SER A 146 1.49 -23.23 10.92
C SER A 146 0.71 -21.94 10.81
N ASN A 147 1.20 -20.93 10.10
CA ASN A 147 0.57 -19.61 9.93
C ASN A 147 0.25 -18.88 11.25
N LEU A 148 0.96 -19.21 12.33
CA LEU A 148 0.69 -18.68 13.66
C LEU A 148 1.73 -17.65 14.15
N LEU A 149 2.72 -17.31 13.33
CA LEU A 149 3.68 -16.27 13.66
C LEU A 149 3.08 -14.88 13.47
N ALA A 150 3.50 -13.95 14.33
CA ALA A 150 3.20 -12.55 14.13
C ALA A 150 3.78 -12.06 12.79
N PRO A 151 3.12 -11.14 12.08
CA PRO A 151 3.66 -10.55 10.87
C PRO A 151 5.04 -9.95 11.10
N LEU A 152 5.96 -10.20 10.16
CA LEU A 152 7.32 -9.68 10.14
C LEU A 152 7.57 -9.01 8.79
N PRO A 153 7.09 -7.78 8.58
CA PRO A 153 7.29 -7.08 7.32
C PRO A 153 8.78 -6.89 7.05
N HIS A 154 9.20 -7.24 5.84
CA HIS A 154 10.62 -7.21 5.46
C HIS A 154 11.12 -5.77 5.25
N TRP A 155 10.27 -4.90 4.71
CA TRP A 155 10.61 -3.52 4.41
C TRP A 155 9.69 -2.56 5.15
N LEU A 156 10.31 -1.63 5.88
CA LEU A 156 9.62 -0.53 6.55
C LEU A 156 10.40 0.77 6.33
N LEU A 157 9.68 1.88 6.24
CA LEU A 157 10.25 3.23 6.28
C LEU A 157 10.83 3.53 7.67
N GLY A 158 11.89 4.33 7.68
CA GLY A 158 12.51 4.85 8.89
C GLY A 158 13.51 3.93 9.56
N LEU A 159 13.72 2.70 9.04
CA LEU A 159 14.70 1.77 9.62
C LEU A 159 16.14 2.09 9.22
N ASP A 160 16.33 2.59 8.00
CA ASP A 160 17.63 2.91 7.42
C ASP A 160 17.55 4.26 6.69
N SER A 161 18.72 4.83 6.44
CA SER A 161 18.86 6.04 5.62
C SER A 161 18.35 5.88 4.19
N THR A 162 18.30 4.64 3.70
CA THR A 162 17.76 4.27 2.39
C THR A 162 16.61 3.28 2.55
N CYS A 163 15.64 3.31 1.64
CA CYS A 163 14.57 2.32 1.61
C CYS A 163 14.38 1.74 0.22
N GLN A 164 13.96 0.49 0.16
CA GLN A 164 13.62 -0.16 -1.10
C GLN A 164 12.18 0.14 -1.46
N ILE A 165 11.97 0.92 -2.52
CA ILE A 165 10.65 1.33 -2.99
C ILE A 165 10.28 0.49 -4.21
N GLN A 166 9.11 -0.13 -4.17
CA GLN A 166 8.45 -0.65 -5.36
C GLN A 166 7.61 0.47 -5.96
N CYS A 167 7.85 0.81 -7.21
CA CYS A 167 7.07 1.83 -7.91
C CYS A 167 6.87 1.45 -9.37
N GLY A 168 5.82 1.97 -9.97
CA GLY A 168 5.50 1.72 -11.36
C GLY A 168 4.18 2.34 -11.78
N ASP A 169 3.81 2.00 -13.02
CA ASP A 169 2.61 2.50 -13.67
C ASP A 169 1.89 1.37 -14.39
N VAL A 170 0.56 1.47 -14.44
CA VAL A 170 -0.28 0.61 -15.27
C VAL A 170 -1.43 1.42 -15.86
N ARG A 171 -1.80 1.13 -17.10
CA ARG A 171 -3.04 1.65 -17.67
C ARG A 171 -4.22 0.87 -17.12
N TYR A 172 -5.26 1.57 -16.71
CA TYR A 172 -6.54 0.98 -16.31
C TYR A 172 -7.67 1.39 -17.25
N GLN A 173 -8.76 0.66 -17.16
CA GLN A 173 -10.00 0.94 -17.90
C GLN A 173 -11.13 1.19 -16.89
N SER A 174 -12.16 1.89 -17.33
CA SER A 174 -13.41 1.99 -16.56
C SER A 174 -13.92 0.58 -16.26
N GLN A 175 -14.32 0.32 -15.01
CA GLN A 175 -14.68 -0.97 -14.41
C GLN A 175 -13.52 -1.83 -13.89
N ASP A 176 -12.26 -1.45 -14.09
CA ASP A 176 -11.17 -2.08 -13.34
C ASP A 176 -11.30 -1.73 -11.85
N GLN A 177 -10.79 -2.60 -11.00
CA GLN A 177 -10.84 -2.43 -9.56
C GLN A 177 -9.44 -2.63 -8.97
N LEU A 178 -9.03 -1.71 -8.10
CA LEU A 178 -7.84 -1.88 -7.29
C LEU A 178 -8.23 -2.55 -5.98
N VAL A 179 -7.56 -3.64 -5.65
CA VAL A 179 -7.71 -4.35 -4.38
C VAL A 179 -6.42 -4.18 -3.58
N LEU A 180 -6.58 -3.76 -2.34
CA LEU A 180 -5.51 -3.57 -1.38
C LEU A 180 -5.71 -4.55 -0.25
N ALA A 181 -4.73 -5.41 0.01
CA ALA A 181 -4.85 -6.43 1.03
C ALA A 181 -3.67 -6.35 2.02
N GLY A 182 -3.92 -5.74 3.17
CA GLY A 182 -3.00 -5.71 4.31
C GLY A 182 -3.10 -7.02 5.07
N SER A 183 -2.38 -8.03 4.60
CA SER A 183 -2.35 -9.38 5.17
C SER A 183 -0.99 -10.03 4.93
N THR A 184 -0.55 -10.89 5.83
CA THR A 184 0.62 -11.75 5.62
C THR A 184 0.35 -12.81 4.57
N TYR A 185 -0.88 -13.33 4.53
CA TYR A 185 -1.29 -14.41 3.64
C TYR A 185 -2.46 -13.96 2.77
N LEU A 186 -2.39 -14.27 1.49
CA LEU A 186 -3.51 -14.10 0.57
C LEU A 186 -4.14 -15.46 0.29
N SER A 187 -5.48 -15.49 0.30
CA SER A 187 -6.22 -16.68 -0.11
C SER A 187 -5.94 -17.04 -1.57
N LYS A 188 -5.75 -18.32 -1.85
CA LYS A 188 -5.58 -18.82 -3.23
C LYS A 188 -6.79 -18.49 -4.10
N SER A 189 -7.97 -18.50 -3.51
CA SER A 189 -9.23 -18.15 -4.19
C SER A 189 -9.22 -16.75 -4.79
N ILE A 190 -8.44 -15.82 -4.24
CA ILE A 190 -8.24 -14.47 -4.81
C ILE A 190 -7.71 -14.53 -6.24
N PHE A 191 -6.83 -15.49 -6.54
CA PHE A 191 -6.16 -15.62 -7.85
C PHE A 191 -6.82 -16.62 -8.78
N THR A 192 -7.61 -17.55 -8.25
CA THR A 192 -8.21 -18.63 -9.04
C THR A 192 -9.67 -18.38 -9.39
N GLU A 193 -10.37 -17.62 -8.55
CA GLU A 193 -11.78 -17.32 -8.76
C GLU A 193 -11.96 -16.11 -9.67
N SER A 194 -12.79 -16.26 -10.71
CA SER A 194 -13.18 -15.17 -11.61
C SER A 194 -14.70 -14.96 -11.58
N PRO A 195 -15.21 -14.23 -10.58
CA PRO A 195 -16.66 -13.96 -10.52
C PRO A 195 -17.12 -13.16 -11.73
N SER A 196 -18.31 -13.48 -12.24
CA SER A 196 -18.93 -12.88 -13.43
C SER A 196 -19.44 -11.46 -13.23
N GLY A 197 -19.04 -10.74 -12.21
CA GLY A 197 -19.45 -9.37 -11.93
C GLY A 197 -18.36 -8.61 -11.17
N PRO A 198 -18.61 -7.37 -10.74
CA PRO A 198 -17.66 -6.64 -9.91
C PRO A 198 -17.36 -7.41 -8.63
N LEU A 199 -16.11 -7.35 -8.20
CA LEU A 199 -15.68 -7.97 -6.96
C LEU A 199 -16.21 -7.16 -5.78
N SER A 200 -16.68 -7.83 -4.73
CA SER A 200 -17.12 -7.18 -3.51
C SER A 200 -16.16 -7.46 -2.34
N LEU A 201 -16.11 -6.55 -1.40
CA LEU A 201 -15.32 -6.73 -0.17
C LEU A 201 -15.76 -7.96 0.63
N GLU A 202 -17.08 -8.24 0.66
CA GLU A 202 -17.63 -9.41 1.37
C GLU A 202 -17.06 -10.69 0.80
N LYS A 203 -16.99 -10.81 -0.51
CA LYS A 203 -16.49 -12.01 -1.18
C LYS A 203 -15.00 -12.22 -0.91
N ILE A 204 -14.19 -11.17 -1.02
CA ILE A 204 -12.76 -11.24 -0.68
C ILE A 204 -12.59 -11.60 0.80
N THR A 205 -13.37 -10.97 1.69
CA THR A 205 -13.34 -11.27 3.13
C THR A 205 -13.65 -12.75 3.40
N GLN A 206 -14.66 -13.32 2.74
CA GLN A 206 -14.99 -14.74 2.89
C GLN A 206 -13.83 -15.65 2.48
N TRP A 207 -13.20 -15.40 1.36
CA TRP A 207 -12.06 -16.17 0.91
C TRP A 207 -10.88 -16.11 1.91
N MET A 208 -10.58 -14.90 2.43
CA MET A 208 -9.52 -14.72 3.41
C MET A 208 -9.79 -15.47 4.71
N ILE A 209 -11.01 -15.38 5.24
CA ILE A 209 -11.42 -16.05 6.50
C ILE A 209 -11.41 -17.57 6.34
N GLN A 210 -11.87 -18.10 5.20
CA GLN A 210 -11.92 -19.54 4.98
C GLN A 210 -10.53 -20.19 5.05
N GLU A 211 -9.49 -19.54 4.54
CA GLU A 211 -8.14 -20.09 4.55
C GLU A 211 -7.36 -19.76 5.83
N ASN A 212 -7.54 -18.57 6.39
CA ASN A 212 -6.79 -18.07 7.55
C ASN A 212 -7.69 -17.35 8.57
N PRO A 213 -8.54 -18.08 9.33
CA PRO A 213 -9.52 -17.46 10.22
C PRO A 213 -8.89 -16.75 11.43
N GLU A 214 -7.65 -17.07 11.76
CA GLU A 214 -6.95 -16.51 12.93
C GLU A 214 -6.12 -15.26 12.61
N SER A 215 -5.86 -14.98 11.33
CA SER A 215 -5.05 -13.84 10.92
C SER A 215 -5.90 -12.57 10.84
N ALA A 216 -5.43 -11.49 11.46
CA ALA A 216 -6.00 -10.18 11.22
C ALA A 216 -5.60 -9.67 9.84
N PHE A 217 -6.51 -8.97 9.18
CA PHE A 217 -6.23 -8.34 7.89
C PHE A 217 -7.07 -7.07 7.71
N TRP A 218 -6.60 -6.23 6.80
CA TRP A 218 -7.33 -5.09 6.29
C TRP A 218 -7.50 -5.22 4.77
N LEU A 219 -8.67 -4.91 4.26
CA LEU A 219 -8.98 -4.91 2.84
C LEU A 219 -9.47 -3.55 2.40
N GLY A 220 -9.00 -3.11 1.24
CA GLY A 220 -9.50 -1.96 0.50
C GLY A 220 -9.90 -2.36 -0.91
N LEU A 221 -11.00 -1.81 -1.40
CA LEU A 221 -11.49 -1.95 -2.77
C LEU A 221 -11.75 -0.57 -3.34
N TRP A 222 -10.96 -0.16 -4.32
CA TRP A 222 -11.04 1.14 -4.96
C TRP A 222 -11.44 0.98 -6.43
N PRO A 223 -12.69 1.33 -6.79
CA PRO A 223 -13.12 1.29 -8.18
C PRO A 223 -12.36 2.30 -9.02
N LEU A 224 -11.84 1.86 -10.18
CA LEU A 224 -11.15 2.71 -11.12
C LEU A 224 -12.15 3.21 -12.16
N ILE A 225 -12.68 4.39 -11.91
CA ILE A 225 -13.65 5.06 -12.77
C ILE A 225 -13.00 6.35 -13.25
N ASP A 226 -13.17 6.66 -14.53
CA ASP A 226 -12.74 7.91 -15.15
C ASP A 226 -13.60 9.10 -14.70
#